data_5f452ef23a6f9e327ef5e1331ae0131d
#
_entry.id   5f452ef23a6f9e327ef5e1331ae0131d
#
_cell.length_a   1.000
_cell.length_b   1.000
_cell.length_c   1.000
_cell.angle_alpha   90.00
_cell.angle_beta   90.00
_cell.angle_gamma   90.00
#
_symmetry.space_group_name_H-M   'P 1'
#
loop_
_entity.id
_entity.type
_entity.pdbx_description
1 polymer ?
#
loop_
_entity_poly.entity_id
_entity_poly.type
_entity_poly.pdbx_seq_one_letter_code
_entity_poly.pdbx_strand_id
1 'polypeptide(L)'
;MQSRIKSLLILLLILALGQSMTPALAETVLITGSNQGIGLEFAKQYAARGWTVIATHRREATPDSLAQLAAEYSQVRVERMDVTDAAQIEALAARLKGMPIDILLNNAGLVRTDPLDKPGGNTNQLFGTLDYKLLDDFIHTNVAGPLRICETFIENIKAGKQKKIVTISSAAGSITVPPFMPNGSPIPDHYWYRISKTALNSAMRLLSAQFKNDGVTVVMFHPGGVRVESFGDLDIPGLESPEAAIGKMIETIDDLSLKDSGRFMQNDGRDQPW
;
A
#
# COMPACT_ATOMS: atom_id res chain seq x y z
N MET A 1 -19.54 -11.33 63.35
CA MET A 1 -19.69 -12.06 62.05
C MET A 1 -19.85 -11.12 60.84
N GLN A 2 -20.65 -10.06 60.92
CA GLN A 2 -20.89 -9.09 59.85
C GLN A 2 -19.66 -8.26 59.40
N SER A 3 -18.73 -7.95 60.31
CA SER A 3 -17.52 -7.17 60.02
C SER A 3 -16.51 -7.94 59.14
N ARG A 4 -16.36 -9.26 59.32
CA ARG A 4 -15.46 -10.11 58.54
C ARG A 4 -15.97 -10.37 57.11
N ILE A 5 -17.28 -10.35 56.90
CA ILE A 5 -17.90 -10.53 55.57
C ILE A 5 -17.69 -9.27 54.73
N LYS A 6 -17.77 -8.06 55.34
CA LYS A 6 -17.51 -6.80 54.63
C LYS A 6 -16.05 -6.67 54.18
N SER A 7 -15.09 -7.09 55.01
CA SER A 7 -13.67 -7.08 54.67
C SER A 7 -13.33 -8.09 53.53
N LEU A 8 -13.97 -9.24 53.51
CA LEU A 8 -13.78 -10.24 52.47
C LEU A 8 -14.36 -9.79 51.11
N LEU A 9 -15.50 -9.10 51.11
CA LEU A 9 -16.12 -8.53 49.92
C LEU A 9 -15.28 -7.38 49.31
N ILE A 10 -14.66 -6.55 50.14
CA ILE A 10 -13.78 -5.46 49.68
C ILE A 10 -12.48 -6.04 49.10
N LEU A 11 -11.93 -7.12 49.66
CA LEU A 11 -10.73 -7.78 49.16
C LEU A 11 -11.00 -8.48 47.81
N LEU A 12 -12.18 -9.08 47.61
CA LEU A 12 -12.60 -9.68 46.34
C LEU A 12 -12.86 -8.63 45.22
N LEU A 13 -13.35 -7.44 45.61
CA LEU A 13 -13.58 -6.33 44.66
C LEU A 13 -12.26 -5.71 44.16
N ILE A 14 -11.21 -5.68 45.01
CA ILE A 14 -9.87 -5.18 44.64
C ILE A 14 -9.13 -6.18 43.75
N LEU A 15 -9.32 -7.49 43.95
CA LEU A 15 -8.75 -8.51 43.06
C LEU A 15 -9.40 -8.54 41.64
N ALA A 16 -10.68 -8.12 41.55
CA ALA A 16 -11.37 -8.06 40.25
C ALA A 16 -10.96 -6.88 39.36
N LEU A 17 -10.35 -5.82 39.95
CA LEU A 17 -9.85 -4.63 39.20
C LEU A 17 -8.42 -4.76 38.71
N GLY A 18 -7.75 -5.87 39.02
CA GLY A 18 -6.38 -6.17 38.60
C GLY A 18 -6.29 -7.01 37.32
N GLN A 19 -7.29 -7.01 36.45
CA GLN A 19 -7.08 -7.54 35.12
C GLN A 19 -6.11 -6.62 34.39
N SER A 20 -4.84 -7.01 34.40
CA SER A 20 -3.82 -6.43 33.51
C SER A 20 -4.38 -6.48 32.10
N MET A 21 -4.92 -5.35 31.60
CA MET A 21 -5.12 -5.17 30.18
C MET A 21 -3.72 -5.32 29.55
N THR A 22 -3.42 -6.51 29.06
CA THR A 22 -2.30 -6.64 28.13
C THR A 22 -2.54 -5.60 27.05
N PRO A 23 -1.62 -4.63 26.83
CA PRO A 23 -1.81 -3.66 25.76
C PRO A 23 -2.02 -4.46 24.49
N ALA A 24 -3.16 -4.26 23.84
CA ALA A 24 -3.37 -4.83 22.52
C ALA A 24 -2.18 -4.38 21.66
N LEU A 25 -1.42 -5.33 21.15
CA LEU A 25 -0.32 -5.01 20.24
C LEU A 25 -0.91 -4.14 19.12
N ALA A 26 -0.31 -2.97 18.89
CA ALA A 26 -0.71 -2.08 17.83
C ALA A 26 -0.65 -2.85 16.49
N GLU A 27 -1.64 -2.62 15.65
CA GLU A 27 -1.68 -3.23 14.32
C GLU A 27 -0.51 -2.72 13.47
N THR A 28 -0.04 -3.57 12.56
CA THR A 28 1.18 -3.30 11.78
C THR A 28 0.85 -3.18 10.31
N VAL A 29 1.34 -2.12 9.68
CA VAL A 29 1.30 -1.95 8.22
C VAL A 29 2.73 -1.90 7.65
N LEU A 30 2.99 -2.70 6.62
CA LEU A 30 4.21 -2.62 5.79
C LEU A 30 3.87 -1.91 4.49
N ILE A 31 4.52 -0.76 4.22
CA ILE A 31 4.24 0.08 3.06
C ILE A 31 5.47 0.16 2.18
N THR A 32 5.34 -0.19 0.91
CA THR A 32 6.43 -0.06 -0.06
C THR A 32 6.42 1.31 -0.75
N GLY A 33 7.60 1.93 -0.90
CA GLY A 33 7.73 3.23 -1.57
C GLY A 33 7.09 4.38 -0.80
N SER A 34 7.41 4.51 0.49
CA SER A 34 6.77 5.44 1.44
C SER A 34 7.38 6.83 1.48
N ASN A 35 8.38 7.15 0.65
CA ASN A 35 9.16 8.38 0.80
C ASN A 35 8.52 9.64 0.21
N GLN A 36 7.44 9.49 -0.56
CA GLN A 36 6.73 10.59 -1.23
C GLN A 36 5.32 10.18 -1.65
N GLY A 37 4.50 11.15 -2.03
CA GLY A 37 3.18 10.94 -2.64
C GLY A 37 2.25 10.05 -1.82
N ILE A 38 1.55 9.16 -2.50
CA ILE A 38 0.56 8.24 -1.93
C ILE A 38 1.13 7.41 -0.77
N GLY A 39 2.33 6.84 -0.95
CA GLY A 39 2.95 5.99 0.09
C GLY A 39 3.34 6.76 1.36
N LEU A 40 3.80 7.99 1.22
CA LEU A 40 4.11 8.84 2.38
C LEU A 40 2.84 9.22 3.13
N GLU A 41 1.78 9.54 2.40
CA GLU A 41 0.51 9.91 3.01
C GLU A 41 -0.13 8.74 3.76
N PHE A 42 -0.09 7.52 3.21
CA PHE A 42 -0.46 6.32 3.96
C PHE A 42 0.35 6.17 5.25
N ALA A 43 1.67 6.35 5.17
CA ALA A 43 2.53 6.22 6.34
C ALA A 43 2.17 7.23 7.44
N LYS A 44 1.88 8.49 7.07
CA LYS A 44 1.43 9.53 7.99
C LYS A 44 0.10 9.19 8.66
N GLN A 45 -0.91 8.82 7.87
CA GLN A 45 -2.24 8.56 8.40
C GLN A 45 -2.29 7.31 9.27
N TYR A 46 -1.59 6.23 8.92
CA TYR A 46 -1.49 5.06 9.79
C TYR A 46 -0.70 5.36 11.08
N ALA A 47 0.40 6.15 10.98
CA ALA A 47 1.15 6.58 12.16
C ALA A 47 0.29 7.43 13.12
N ALA A 48 -0.47 8.39 12.61
CA ALA A 48 -1.40 9.21 13.38
C ALA A 48 -2.50 8.39 14.06
N ARG A 49 -2.86 7.24 13.50
CA ARG A 49 -3.82 6.27 14.08
C ARG A 49 -3.20 5.32 15.10
N GLY A 50 -1.91 5.48 15.42
CA GLY A 50 -1.20 4.67 16.42
C GLY A 50 -0.72 3.30 15.91
N TRP A 51 -0.73 3.04 14.61
CA TRP A 51 -0.24 1.81 14.02
C TRP A 51 1.29 1.74 14.05
N THR A 52 1.84 0.54 14.16
CA THR A 52 3.23 0.29 13.81
C THR A 52 3.37 0.38 12.30
N VAL A 53 4.16 1.35 11.81
CA VAL A 53 4.35 1.58 10.38
C VAL A 53 5.76 1.17 10.00
N ILE A 54 5.88 0.20 9.09
CA ILE A 54 7.15 -0.17 8.45
C ILE A 54 7.16 0.53 7.09
N ALA A 55 7.81 1.70 7.04
CA ALA A 55 7.89 2.56 5.87
C ALA A 55 9.15 2.27 5.06
N THR A 56 9.01 1.78 3.82
CA THR A 56 10.21 1.42 3.04
C THR A 56 10.52 2.42 1.93
N HIS A 57 11.80 2.53 1.60
CA HIS A 57 12.33 3.34 0.51
C HIS A 57 13.56 2.70 -0.12
N ARG A 58 13.88 3.05 -1.39
CA ARG A 58 15.04 2.48 -2.11
C ARG A 58 16.31 3.33 -2.06
N ARG A 59 16.25 4.57 -1.56
CA ARG A 59 17.37 5.51 -1.56
C ARG A 59 18.47 5.04 -0.60
N GLU A 60 19.74 5.41 -0.86
CA GLU A 60 20.85 5.08 0.05
C GLU A 60 20.69 5.79 1.40
N ALA A 61 20.46 7.08 1.38
CA ALA A 61 20.17 7.86 2.57
C ALA A 61 18.66 7.84 2.89
N THR A 62 18.32 7.86 4.17
CA THR A 62 16.94 8.02 4.63
C THR A 62 16.39 9.35 4.13
N PRO A 63 15.26 9.36 3.39
CA PRO A 63 14.62 10.59 2.96
C PRO A 63 14.16 11.44 4.14
N ASP A 64 14.33 12.78 4.02
CA ASP A 64 13.97 13.73 5.08
C ASP A 64 12.49 13.59 5.51
N SER A 65 11.60 13.33 4.55
CA SER A 65 10.17 13.11 4.82
C SER A 65 9.91 11.94 5.78
N LEU A 66 10.66 10.84 5.63
CA LEU A 66 10.55 9.68 6.50
C LEU A 66 11.31 9.87 7.81
N ALA A 67 12.44 10.57 7.79
CA ALA A 67 13.19 10.93 9.00
C ALA A 67 12.33 11.80 9.93
N GLN A 68 11.64 12.80 9.38
CA GLN A 68 10.72 13.67 10.11
C GLN A 68 9.53 12.86 10.67
N LEU A 69 8.93 11.99 9.88
CA LEU A 69 7.82 11.15 10.32
C LEU A 69 8.22 10.21 11.47
N ALA A 70 9.41 9.61 11.40
CA ALA A 70 9.92 8.74 12.45
C ALA A 70 10.33 9.51 13.72
N ALA A 71 10.70 10.78 13.59
CA ALA A 71 10.97 11.65 14.74
C ALA A 71 9.66 12.08 15.46
N GLU A 72 8.57 12.25 14.70
CA GLU A 72 7.26 12.60 15.23
C GLU A 72 6.53 11.39 15.85
N TYR A 73 6.66 10.21 15.23
CA TYR A 73 5.95 8.99 15.65
C TYR A 73 6.94 7.86 15.93
N SER A 74 7.17 7.55 17.21
CA SER A 74 8.14 6.54 17.65
C SER A 74 7.85 5.11 17.15
N GLN A 75 6.61 4.82 16.75
CA GLN A 75 6.18 3.54 16.17
C GLN A 75 6.43 3.45 14.66
N VAL A 76 6.95 4.50 14.01
CA VAL A 76 7.36 4.47 12.62
C VAL A 76 8.77 3.93 12.50
N ARG A 77 8.92 2.89 11.72
CA ARG A 77 10.17 2.22 11.42
C ARG A 77 10.52 2.41 9.94
N VAL A 78 11.61 3.11 9.67
CA VAL A 78 12.07 3.38 8.30
C VAL A 78 13.08 2.31 7.89
N GLU A 79 12.83 1.65 6.76
CA GLU A 79 13.64 0.55 6.25
C GLU A 79 14.03 0.78 4.78
N ARG A 80 15.30 0.51 4.46
CA ARG A 80 15.74 0.52 3.07
C ARG A 80 15.37 -0.79 2.40
N MET A 81 14.60 -0.71 1.31
CA MET A 81 14.23 -1.83 0.47
C MET A 81 13.88 -1.36 -0.95
N ASP A 82 14.64 -1.79 -1.94
CA ASP A 82 14.25 -1.70 -3.34
C ASP A 82 13.40 -2.92 -3.69
N VAL A 83 12.20 -2.69 -4.23
CA VAL A 83 11.26 -3.75 -4.60
C VAL A 83 11.75 -4.62 -5.77
N THR A 84 12.80 -4.19 -6.46
CA THR A 84 13.46 -4.94 -7.54
C THR A 84 14.67 -5.75 -7.06
N ASP A 85 15.11 -5.55 -5.82
CA ASP A 85 16.28 -6.21 -5.23
C ASP A 85 15.86 -7.34 -4.28
N ALA A 86 15.98 -8.57 -4.74
CA ALA A 86 15.61 -9.76 -3.98
C ALA A 86 16.36 -9.85 -2.63
N ALA A 87 17.67 -9.53 -2.61
CA ALA A 87 18.47 -9.63 -1.41
C ALA A 87 18.03 -8.61 -0.34
N GLN A 88 17.65 -7.39 -0.74
CA GLN A 88 17.11 -6.40 0.20
C GLN A 88 15.74 -6.82 0.75
N ILE A 89 14.88 -7.43 -0.07
CA ILE A 89 13.57 -7.94 0.37
C ILE A 89 13.77 -9.05 1.41
N GLU A 90 14.63 -10.03 1.12
CA GLU A 90 14.95 -11.14 2.02
C GLU A 90 15.61 -10.66 3.32
N ALA A 91 16.53 -9.70 3.24
CA ALA A 91 17.17 -9.11 4.41
C ALA A 91 16.16 -8.39 5.32
N LEU A 92 15.17 -7.67 4.75
CA LEU A 92 14.11 -7.06 5.54
C LEU A 92 13.23 -8.13 6.18
N ALA A 93 12.84 -9.16 5.44
CA ALA A 93 12.03 -10.25 5.99
C ALA A 93 12.74 -10.98 7.14
N ALA A 94 14.05 -11.18 7.05
CA ALA A 94 14.83 -11.75 8.13
C ALA A 94 14.77 -10.88 9.41
N ARG A 95 14.83 -9.55 9.28
CA ARG A 95 14.69 -8.62 10.41
C ARG A 95 13.28 -8.57 10.99
N LEU A 96 12.27 -8.88 10.19
CA LEU A 96 10.84 -8.90 10.57
C LEU A 96 10.34 -10.31 10.86
N LYS A 97 11.23 -11.30 10.98
CA LYS A 97 10.85 -12.69 11.21
C LYS A 97 9.97 -12.84 12.45
N GLY A 98 8.78 -13.44 12.28
CA GLY A 98 7.80 -13.67 13.34
C GLY A 98 7.00 -12.42 13.74
N MET A 99 7.24 -11.26 13.14
CA MET A 99 6.43 -10.06 13.37
C MET A 99 5.12 -10.18 12.59
N PRO A 100 3.94 -10.10 13.23
CA PRO A 100 2.68 -10.06 12.51
C PRO A 100 2.56 -8.78 11.69
N ILE A 101 2.09 -8.90 10.44
CA ILE A 101 1.77 -7.78 9.56
C ILE A 101 0.28 -7.86 9.23
N ASP A 102 -0.48 -6.89 9.67
CA ASP A 102 -1.93 -6.83 9.47
C ASP A 102 -2.27 -6.41 8.04
N ILE A 103 -1.51 -5.45 7.51
CA ILE A 103 -1.68 -4.95 6.14
C ILE A 103 -0.32 -4.88 5.44
N LEU A 104 -0.18 -5.58 4.32
CA LEU A 104 0.87 -5.32 3.33
C LEU A 104 0.32 -4.37 2.27
N LEU A 105 0.93 -3.18 2.12
CA LEU A 105 0.54 -2.17 1.16
C LEU A 105 1.60 -2.06 0.06
N ASN A 106 1.36 -2.74 -1.07
CA ASN A 106 2.18 -2.66 -2.27
C ASN A 106 1.87 -1.34 -3.01
N ASN A 107 2.63 -0.29 -2.69
CA ASN A 107 2.46 1.04 -3.26
C ASN A 107 3.60 1.41 -4.22
N ALA A 108 4.82 0.93 -4.00
CA ALA A 108 5.93 1.23 -4.89
C ALA A 108 5.57 0.91 -6.35
N GLY A 109 5.84 1.85 -7.24
CA GLY A 109 5.53 1.69 -8.65
C GLY A 109 6.25 2.68 -9.54
N LEU A 110 6.48 2.28 -10.77
CA LEU A 110 7.03 3.10 -11.84
C LEU A 110 5.88 3.53 -12.76
N VAL A 111 5.73 4.84 -12.97
CA VAL A 111 4.71 5.41 -13.86
C VAL A 111 5.36 5.90 -15.16
N ARG A 112 6.53 6.53 -15.02
CA ARG A 112 7.28 7.16 -16.09
C ARG A 112 8.76 7.26 -15.74
N THR A 113 9.58 7.45 -16.74
CA THR A 113 11.04 7.61 -16.58
C THR A 113 11.48 9.06 -16.67
N ASP A 114 10.68 9.91 -17.32
CA ASP A 114 10.99 11.32 -17.55
C ASP A 114 10.04 12.27 -16.79
N PRO A 115 10.51 13.43 -16.34
CA PRO A 115 9.65 14.49 -15.79
C PRO A 115 8.61 14.98 -16.79
N LEU A 116 7.41 15.39 -16.31
CA LEU A 116 6.32 15.90 -17.15
C LEU A 116 6.65 17.22 -17.85
N ASP A 117 7.55 18.02 -17.25
CA ASP A 117 7.96 19.34 -17.72
C ASP A 117 8.95 19.31 -18.88
N LYS A 118 9.48 18.14 -19.23
CA LYS A 118 10.36 18.02 -20.40
C LYS A 118 9.55 17.94 -21.68
N PRO A 119 9.91 18.74 -22.69
CA PRO A 119 9.35 18.57 -24.03
C PRO A 119 9.53 17.13 -24.52
N GLY A 120 8.42 16.45 -24.83
CA GLY A 120 8.42 15.04 -25.21
C GLY A 120 8.37 14.06 -24.04
N GLY A 121 8.12 14.51 -22.81
CA GLY A 121 7.91 13.62 -21.64
C GLY A 121 6.94 12.49 -21.96
N ASN A 122 7.35 11.23 -21.68
CA ASN A 122 6.67 9.98 -22.03
C ASN A 122 6.66 9.57 -23.52
N THR A 123 7.37 10.24 -24.41
CA THR A 123 7.45 9.84 -25.84
C THR A 123 7.97 8.41 -26.02
N ASN A 124 8.78 7.92 -25.08
CA ASN A 124 9.33 6.56 -25.07
C ASN A 124 8.31 5.47 -24.67
N GLN A 125 7.07 5.84 -24.40
CA GLN A 125 5.96 4.92 -24.14
C GLN A 125 4.80 5.09 -25.15
N LEU A 126 4.97 5.88 -26.20
CA LEU A 126 3.95 6.07 -27.23
C LEU A 126 4.18 5.10 -28.39
N PHE A 127 3.09 4.68 -29.04
CA PHE A 127 3.20 3.86 -30.24
C PHE A 127 4.02 4.58 -31.32
N GLY A 128 4.99 3.88 -31.90
CA GLY A 128 5.95 4.42 -32.86
C GLY A 128 7.23 4.99 -32.25
N THR A 129 7.29 5.20 -30.93
CA THR A 129 8.49 5.69 -30.22
C THR A 129 8.81 4.85 -28.99
N LEU A 130 8.23 3.65 -28.88
CA LEU A 130 8.41 2.77 -27.73
C LEU A 130 9.87 2.39 -27.51
N ASP A 131 10.39 2.68 -26.34
CA ASP A 131 11.66 2.13 -25.88
C ASP A 131 11.44 0.78 -25.20
N TYR A 132 11.75 -0.30 -25.89
CA TYR A 132 11.56 -1.67 -25.38
C TYR A 132 12.48 -2.02 -24.21
N LYS A 133 13.57 -1.27 -23.97
CA LYS A 133 14.44 -1.48 -22.80
C LYS A 133 13.74 -1.11 -21.50
N LEU A 134 12.75 -0.22 -21.56
CA LEU A 134 11.97 0.18 -20.39
C LEU A 134 10.96 -0.87 -19.95
N LEU A 135 10.56 -1.80 -20.83
CA LEU A 135 9.57 -2.82 -20.50
C LEU A 135 9.98 -3.63 -19.28
N ASP A 136 11.25 -4.04 -19.22
CA ASP A 136 11.77 -4.84 -18.10
C ASP A 136 11.68 -4.07 -16.78
N ASP A 137 12.01 -2.77 -16.77
CA ASP A 137 11.93 -1.93 -15.58
C ASP A 137 10.50 -1.83 -15.06
N PHE A 138 9.52 -1.65 -15.97
CA PHE A 138 8.11 -1.60 -15.61
C PHE A 138 7.61 -2.93 -15.07
N ILE A 139 7.97 -4.05 -15.68
CA ILE A 139 7.57 -5.39 -15.22
C ILE A 139 8.25 -5.74 -13.90
N HIS A 140 9.56 -5.49 -13.76
CA HIS A 140 10.26 -5.77 -12.51
C HIS A 140 9.73 -4.95 -11.34
N THR A 141 9.48 -3.63 -11.56
CA THR A 141 9.02 -2.76 -10.48
C THR A 141 7.54 -2.98 -10.15
N ASN A 142 6.67 -3.03 -11.17
CA ASN A 142 5.23 -2.99 -10.96
C ASN A 142 4.58 -4.37 -10.79
N VAL A 143 5.25 -5.45 -11.19
CA VAL A 143 4.67 -6.80 -11.17
C VAL A 143 5.51 -7.76 -10.33
N ALA A 144 6.77 -7.99 -10.73
CA ALA A 144 7.63 -8.98 -10.06
C ALA A 144 7.94 -8.56 -8.62
N GLY A 145 8.22 -7.28 -8.37
CA GLY A 145 8.47 -6.74 -7.04
C GLY A 145 7.33 -7.01 -6.06
N PRO A 146 6.09 -6.54 -6.32
CA PRO A 146 4.93 -6.83 -5.49
C PRO A 146 4.68 -8.32 -5.25
N LEU A 147 4.84 -9.16 -6.28
CA LEU A 147 4.69 -10.61 -6.13
C LEU A 147 5.75 -11.19 -5.18
N ARG A 148 7.01 -10.87 -5.39
CA ARG A 148 8.12 -11.33 -4.54
C ARG A 148 7.93 -10.89 -3.09
N ILE A 149 7.47 -9.66 -2.87
CA ILE A 149 7.17 -9.15 -1.53
C ILE A 149 6.03 -9.96 -0.89
N CYS A 150 4.95 -10.24 -1.64
CA CYS A 150 3.89 -11.10 -1.14
C CYS A 150 4.39 -12.49 -0.77
N GLU A 151 5.20 -13.14 -1.63
CA GLU A 151 5.80 -14.45 -1.35
C GLU A 151 6.67 -14.43 -0.08
N THR A 152 7.52 -13.41 0.03
CA THR A 152 8.49 -13.32 1.14
C THR A 152 7.82 -13.03 2.48
N PHE A 153 6.77 -12.21 2.51
CA PHE A 153 6.09 -11.79 3.75
C PHE A 153 4.79 -12.55 4.03
N ILE A 154 4.43 -13.58 3.28
CA ILE A 154 3.14 -14.25 3.41
C ILE A 154 2.91 -14.82 4.82
N GLU A 155 3.92 -15.37 5.46
CA GLU A 155 3.79 -15.92 6.81
C GLU A 155 3.60 -14.81 7.87
N ASN A 156 4.23 -13.63 7.68
CA ASN A 156 3.97 -12.46 8.52
C ASN A 156 2.52 -11.98 8.37
N ILE A 157 1.99 -11.98 7.14
CA ILE A 157 0.60 -11.58 6.85
C ILE A 157 -0.39 -12.58 7.44
N LYS A 158 -0.15 -13.87 7.29
CA LYS A 158 -0.99 -14.91 7.92
C LYS A 158 -1.02 -14.83 9.44
N ALA A 159 0.06 -14.34 10.05
CA ALA A 159 0.16 -14.12 11.49
C ALA A 159 -0.55 -12.83 11.95
N GLY A 160 -0.83 -11.89 11.05
CA GLY A 160 -1.58 -10.67 11.33
C GLY A 160 -3.04 -10.94 11.65
N LYS A 161 -3.70 -10.00 12.32
CA LYS A 161 -5.12 -10.09 12.66
C LYS A 161 -6.01 -9.82 11.43
N GLN A 162 -5.66 -8.78 10.65
CA GLN A 162 -6.47 -8.35 9.50
C GLN A 162 -6.17 -9.16 8.22
N LYS A 163 -4.94 -9.63 8.05
CA LYS A 163 -4.50 -10.48 6.91
C LYS A 163 -4.85 -9.87 5.56
N LYS A 164 -4.50 -8.60 5.35
CA LYS A 164 -4.83 -7.86 4.12
C LYS A 164 -3.59 -7.62 3.27
N ILE A 165 -3.70 -7.86 1.97
CA ILE A 165 -2.76 -7.43 0.93
C ILE A 165 -3.49 -6.40 0.08
N VAL A 166 -3.03 -5.17 0.15
CA VAL A 166 -3.57 -4.03 -0.59
C VAL A 166 -2.54 -3.61 -1.64
N THR A 167 -2.95 -3.55 -2.90
CA THR A 167 -2.04 -3.21 -3.99
C THR A 167 -2.53 -1.97 -4.74
N ILE A 168 -1.69 -0.96 -4.84
CA ILE A 168 -1.99 0.25 -5.59
C ILE A 168 -1.78 -0.01 -7.08
N SER A 169 -2.89 -0.20 -7.77
CA SER A 169 -2.97 -0.32 -9.20
C SER A 169 -3.32 1.04 -9.85
N SER A 170 -4.05 1.04 -10.93
CA SER A 170 -4.48 2.24 -11.65
C SER A 170 -5.65 1.91 -12.57
N ALA A 171 -6.51 2.88 -12.88
CA ALA A 171 -7.47 2.75 -13.97
C ALA A 171 -6.79 2.40 -15.31
N ALA A 172 -5.50 2.74 -15.46
CA ALA A 172 -4.67 2.33 -16.59
C ALA A 172 -4.48 0.81 -16.70
N GLY A 173 -4.67 0.06 -15.62
CA GLY A 173 -4.65 -1.41 -15.61
C GLY A 173 -5.96 -2.06 -16.06
N SER A 174 -6.98 -1.27 -16.38
CA SER A 174 -8.24 -1.75 -16.92
C SER A 174 -8.14 -1.99 -18.42
N ILE A 175 -8.64 -3.14 -18.88
CA ILE A 175 -8.82 -3.45 -20.33
C ILE A 175 -10.15 -2.87 -20.81
N THR A 176 -11.15 -2.80 -19.93
CA THR A 176 -12.50 -2.33 -20.24
C THR A 176 -12.58 -0.81 -20.35
N VAL A 177 -11.81 -0.08 -19.53
CA VAL A 177 -11.81 1.38 -19.58
C VAL A 177 -11.06 1.85 -20.85
N PRO A 178 -11.77 2.46 -21.80
CA PRO A 178 -11.14 2.88 -23.04
C PRO A 178 -10.10 3.97 -22.76
N PRO A 179 -8.98 3.99 -23.52
CA PRO A 179 -7.92 4.97 -23.37
C PRO A 179 -8.29 6.30 -24.05
N PHE A 180 -9.49 6.81 -23.77
CA PHE A 180 -9.97 8.08 -24.34
C PHE A 180 -10.36 9.06 -23.22
N MET A 181 -10.01 10.32 -23.43
CA MET A 181 -10.52 11.43 -22.64
C MET A 181 -12.06 11.57 -22.79
N PRO A 182 -12.76 12.21 -21.86
CA PRO A 182 -14.20 12.44 -21.97
C PRO A 182 -14.63 13.16 -23.27
N ASN A 183 -13.72 13.92 -23.90
CA ASN A 183 -13.92 14.59 -25.18
C ASN A 183 -13.68 13.69 -26.40
N GLY A 184 -13.42 12.39 -26.20
CA GLY A 184 -13.15 11.41 -27.25
C GLY A 184 -11.73 11.44 -27.83
N SER A 185 -10.85 12.32 -27.35
CA SER A 185 -9.44 12.27 -27.78
C SER A 185 -8.73 11.09 -27.12
N PRO A 186 -7.80 10.41 -27.86
CA PRO A 186 -7.00 9.36 -27.23
C PRO A 186 -6.17 9.94 -26.10
N ILE A 187 -6.11 9.22 -24.99
CA ILE A 187 -5.10 9.50 -23.95
C ILE A 187 -3.77 9.05 -24.55
N PRO A 188 -2.82 9.98 -24.85
CA PRO A 188 -1.51 9.59 -25.37
C PRO A 188 -0.83 8.74 -24.30
N ASP A 189 -0.54 7.45 -24.58
CA ASP A 189 -0.41 6.55 -23.47
C ASP A 189 0.83 5.71 -23.40
N HIS A 190 1.18 5.66 -22.25
CA HIS A 190 2.03 4.89 -21.36
C HIS A 190 1.85 3.38 -21.58
N TYR A 191 2.21 2.84 -22.76
CA TYR A 191 2.05 1.41 -23.06
C TYR A 191 2.63 0.53 -21.97
N TRP A 192 3.88 0.79 -21.54
CA TRP A 192 4.54 -0.05 -20.54
C TRP A 192 3.88 0.04 -19.17
N TYR A 193 3.43 1.24 -18.80
CA TYR A 193 2.69 1.43 -17.56
C TYR A 193 1.36 0.66 -17.58
N ARG A 194 0.56 0.82 -18.64
CA ARG A 194 -0.73 0.13 -18.79
C ARG A 194 -0.56 -1.38 -18.76
N ILE A 195 0.37 -1.90 -19.57
CA ILE A 195 0.69 -3.33 -19.63
C ILE A 195 1.08 -3.84 -18.23
N SER A 196 1.97 -3.13 -17.54
CA SER A 196 2.42 -3.55 -16.21
C SER A 196 1.30 -3.52 -15.16
N LYS A 197 0.40 -2.51 -15.18
CA LYS A 197 -0.72 -2.46 -14.23
C LYS A 197 -1.81 -3.50 -14.54
N THR A 198 -2.03 -3.84 -15.80
CA THR A 198 -2.90 -4.96 -16.20
C THR A 198 -2.30 -6.30 -15.75
N ALA A 199 -1.00 -6.50 -15.94
CA ALA A 199 -0.29 -7.70 -15.48
C ALA A 199 -0.31 -7.81 -13.94
N LEU A 200 -0.11 -6.69 -13.22
CA LEU A 200 -0.23 -6.62 -11.76
C LEU A 200 -1.63 -7.03 -11.30
N ASN A 201 -2.68 -6.51 -11.93
CA ASN A 201 -4.07 -6.87 -11.62
C ASN A 201 -4.30 -8.38 -11.78
N SER A 202 -3.83 -8.96 -12.88
CA SER A 202 -3.90 -10.41 -13.13
C SER A 202 -3.17 -11.22 -12.06
N ALA A 203 -1.95 -10.81 -11.71
CA ALA A 203 -1.14 -11.47 -10.69
C ALA A 203 -1.81 -11.45 -9.30
N MET A 204 -2.31 -10.28 -8.86
CA MET A 204 -3.00 -10.15 -7.58
C MET A 204 -4.34 -10.88 -7.55
N ARG A 205 -5.02 -10.99 -8.68
CA ARG A 205 -6.24 -11.79 -8.81
C ARG A 205 -5.95 -13.28 -8.60
N LEU A 206 -4.86 -13.80 -9.15
CA LEU A 206 -4.41 -15.18 -8.91
C LEU A 206 -4.06 -15.39 -7.44
N LEU A 207 -3.30 -14.46 -6.85
CA LEU A 207 -2.91 -14.50 -5.44
C LEU A 207 -4.14 -14.55 -4.53
N SER A 208 -5.19 -13.78 -4.84
CA SER A 208 -6.43 -13.75 -4.07
C SER A 208 -7.12 -15.12 -4.02
N ALA A 209 -7.10 -15.85 -5.12
CA ALA A 209 -7.66 -17.19 -5.18
C ALA A 209 -6.81 -18.21 -4.40
N GLN A 210 -5.49 -18.10 -4.50
CA GLN A 210 -4.55 -19.00 -3.84
C GLN A 210 -4.65 -18.95 -2.31
N PHE A 211 -4.73 -17.74 -1.74
CA PHE A 211 -4.69 -17.55 -0.28
C PHE A 211 -6.07 -17.33 0.37
N LYS A 212 -7.14 -17.55 -0.37
CA LYS A 212 -8.51 -17.42 0.15
C LYS A 212 -8.77 -18.31 1.37
N ASN A 213 -8.29 -19.55 1.32
CA ASN A 213 -8.49 -20.51 2.40
C ASN A 213 -7.61 -20.22 3.64
N ASP A 214 -6.55 -19.44 3.48
CA ASP A 214 -5.73 -18.93 4.59
C ASP A 214 -6.36 -17.69 5.27
N GLY A 215 -7.49 -17.22 4.74
CA GLY A 215 -8.19 -16.03 5.23
C GLY A 215 -7.53 -14.73 4.82
N VAL A 216 -6.65 -14.72 3.81
CA VAL A 216 -5.98 -13.52 3.33
C VAL A 216 -6.85 -12.80 2.31
N THR A 217 -7.14 -11.53 2.58
CA THR A 217 -7.88 -10.64 1.68
C THR A 217 -6.89 -9.90 0.78
N VAL A 218 -6.99 -10.09 -0.53
CA VAL A 218 -6.13 -9.44 -1.53
C VAL A 218 -6.97 -8.53 -2.41
N VAL A 219 -6.66 -7.23 -2.46
CA VAL A 219 -7.42 -6.26 -3.25
C VAL A 219 -6.50 -5.33 -4.03
N MET A 220 -6.99 -4.83 -5.15
CA MET A 220 -6.33 -3.85 -5.99
C MET A 220 -7.12 -2.55 -5.97
N PHE A 221 -6.42 -1.41 -5.85
CA PHE A 221 -7.04 -0.09 -5.85
C PHE A 221 -6.54 0.78 -7.01
N HIS A 222 -7.48 1.47 -7.64
CA HIS A 222 -7.21 2.71 -8.35
C HIS A 222 -7.36 3.87 -7.36
N PRO A 223 -6.30 4.62 -7.06
CA PRO A 223 -6.34 5.66 -6.02
C PRO A 223 -7.13 6.91 -6.41
N GLY A 224 -7.65 6.97 -7.65
CA GLY A 224 -8.19 8.20 -8.22
C GLY A 224 -7.11 9.10 -8.80
N GLY A 225 -7.48 10.31 -9.14
CA GLY A 225 -6.54 11.38 -9.48
C GLY A 225 -6.01 12.02 -8.20
N VAL A 226 -4.80 11.69 -7.79
CA VAL A 226 -4.17 12.22 -6.57
C VAL A 226 -3.10 13.22 -6.93
N ARG A 227 -3.16 14.42 -6.35
CA ARG A 227 -2.13 15.46 -6.52
C ARG A 227 -0.88 15.06 -5.75
N VAL A 228 0.13 14.58 -6.47
CA VAL A 228 1.42 14.18 -5.91
C VAL A 228 2.54 15.09 -6.44
N GLU A 229 3.67 15.11 -5.75
CA GLU A 229 4.81 16.00 -6.06
C GLU A 229 5.30 15.86 -7.50
N SER A 230 5.10 14.70 -8.10
CA SER A 230 5.49 14.43 -9.49
C SER A 230 4.71 15.26 -10.53
N PHE A 231 3.61 15.90 -10.16
CA PHE A 231 2.89 16.84 -11.02
C PHE A 231 3.45 18.27 -10.94
N GLY A 232 4.34 18.55 -9.96
CA GLY A 232 4.87 19.89 -9.75
C GLY A 232 3.74 20.92 -9.55
N ASP A 233 3.90 22.11 -10.14
CA ASP A 233 2.93 23.20 -10.06
C ASP A 233 1.79 23.12 -11.11
N LEU A 234 1.67 22.01 -11.82
CA LEU A 234 0.61 21.84 -12.82
C LEU A 234 -0.76 21.84 -12.14
N ASP A 235 -1.61 22.79 -12.55
CA ASP A 235 -3.01 22.80 -12.13
C ASP A 235 -3.82 21.85 -13.02
N ILE A 236 -4.06 20.64 -12.50
CA ILE A 236 -4.86 19.63 -13.18
C ILE A 236 -6.20 19.55 -12.47
N PRO A 237 -7.28 20.00 -13.11
CA PRO A 237 -8.61 19.93 -12.51
C PRO A 237 -9.05 18.52 -12.16
N GLY A 238 -9.71 18.36 -11.01
CA GLY A 238 -10.24 17.09 -10.55
C GLY A 238 -9.24 16.19 -9.79
N LEU A 239 -8.01 16.66 -9.54
CA LEU A 239 -7.11 15.96 -8.63
C LEU A 239 -7.52 16.24 -7.17
N GLU A 240 -7.63 15.17 -6.40
CA GLU A 240 -7.82 15.25 -4.95
C GLU A 240 -6.48 15.49 -4.24
N SER A 241 -6.52 16.10 -3.04
CA SER A 241 -5.34 16.13 -2.18
C SER A 241 -4.95 14.71 -1.76
N PRO A 242 -3.66 14.42 -1.54
CA PRO A 242 -3.24 13.11 -1.02
C PRO A 242 -3.97 12.74 0.27
N GLU A 243 -4.13 13.70 1.17
CA GLU A 243 -4.81 13.52 2.45
C GLU A 243 -6.26 13.03 2.28
N ALA A 244 -7.05 13.69 1.41
CA ALA A 244 -8.44 13.31 1.18
C ALA A 244 -8.58 11.96 0.46
N ALA A 245 -7.77 11.74 -0.58
CA ALA A 245 -7.81 10.49 -1.34
C ALA A 245 -7.41 9.28 -0.50
N ILE A 246 -6.34 9.42 0.30
CA ILE A 246 -5.84 8.34 1.14
C ILE A 246 -6.74 8.11 2.36
N GLY A 247 -7.34 9.16 2.93
CA GLY A 247 -8.34 9.01 3.98
C GLY A 247 -9.50 8.11 3.55
N LYS A 248 -10.08 8.35 2.37
CA LYS A 248 -11.14 7.49 1.79
C LYS A 248 -10.66 6.05 1.58
N MET A 249 -9.42 5.88 1.08
CA MET A 249 -8.87 4.53 0.87
C MET A 249 -8.69 3.79 2.19
N ILE A 250 -8.21 4.45 3.25
CA ILE A 250 -8.03 3.81 4.56
C ILE A 250 -9.38 3.40 5.14
N GLU A 251 -10.40 4.27 5.06
CA GLU A 251 -11.78 3.91 5.46
C GLU A 251 -12.27 2.67 4.69
N THR A 252 -12.08 2.65 3.38
CA THR A 252 -12.42 1.47 2.56
C THR A 252 -11.61 0.23 2.97
N ILE A 253 -10.31 0.38 3.23
CA ILE A 253 -9.43 -0.72 3.65
C ILE A 253 -9.86 -1.29 5.01
N ASP A 254 -10.28 -0.44 5.94
CA ASP A 254 -10.77 -0.87 7.25
C ASP A 254 -11.97 -1.81 7.13
N ASP A 255 -12.91 -1.50 6.24
CA ASP A 255 -14.15 -2.25 6.01
C ASP A 255 -13.96 -3.54 5.18
N LEU A 256 -12.78 -3.76 4.58
CA LEU A 256 -12.52 -4.96 3.76
C LEU A 256 -12.64 -6.24 4.56
N SER A 257 -13.29 -7.20 3.94
CA SER A 257 -13.43 -8.58 4.41
C SER A 257 -12.97 -9.58 3.35
N LEU A 258 -12.91 -10.85 3.71
CA LEU A 258 -12.57 -11.92 2.76
C LEU A 258 -13.52 -11.99 1.54
N LYS A 259 -14.74 -11.45 1.65
CA LYS A 259 -15.69 -11.36 0.53
C LYS A 259 -15.21 -10.44 -0.58
N ASP A 260 -14.37 -9.47 -0.23
CA ASP A 260 -13.83 -8.47 -1.15
C ASP A 260 -12.55 -8.97 -1.83
N SER A 261 -12.01 -10.12 -1.40
CA SER A 261 -10.78 -10.66 -1.96
C SER A 261 -10.90 -10.89 -3.46
N GLY A 262 -9.94 -10.35 -4.19
CA GLY A 262 -9.87 -10.39 -5.65
C GLY A 262 -10.61 -9.23 -6.34
N ARG A 263 -11.17 -8.25 -5.64
CA ARG A 263 -11.79 -7.07 -6.27
C ARG A 263 -10.75 -6.07 -6.72
N PHE A 264 -11.05 -5.37 -7.81
CA PHE A 264 -10.38 -4.17 -8.26
C PHE A 264 -11.33 -3.00 -8.00
N MET A 265 -10.89 -2.00 -7.21
CA MET A 265 -11.75 -0.96 -6.65
C MET A 265 -11.18 0.44 -6.88
N GLN A 266 -12.05 1.43 -6.84
CA GLN A 266 -11.69 2.84 -6.69
C GLN A 266 -11.38 3.15 -5.22
N ASN A 267 -10.85 4.35 -4.96
CA ASN A 267 -10.49 4.80 -3.60
C ASN A 267 -11.67 4.83 -2.61
N ASP A 268 -12.91 4.88 -3.11
CA ASP A 268 -14.15 4.91 -2.33
C ASP A 268 -14.87 3.55 -2.23
N GLY A 269 -14.22 2.46 -2.62
CA GLY A 269 -14.74 1.10 -2.53
C GLY A 269 -15.66 0.66 -3.67
N ARG A 270 -16.01 1.56 -4.60
CA ARG A 270 -16.75 1.16 -5.81
C ARG A 270 -15.88 0.28 -6.71
N ASP A 271 -16.52 -0.64 -7.43
CA ASP A 271 -15.79 -1.48 -8.39
C ASP A 271 -15.16 -0.63 -9.51
N GLN A 272 -13.90 -0.90 -9.77
CA GLN A 272 -13.19 -0.41 -10.95
C GLN A 272 -13.33 -1.48 -12.04
N PRO A 273 -13.81 -1.15 -13.25
CA PRO A 273 -13.85 -2.11 -14.35
C PRO A 273 -12.46 -2.67 -14.66
N TRP A 274 -12.44 -3.96 -15.04
CA TRP A 274 -11.21 -4.68 -15.40
C TRP A 274 -10.62 -4.27 -16.75
#